data_8052257c2319e90f5caf47557c358b0f
#
_entry.id   8052257c2319e90f5caf47557c358b0f
#
_cell.length_a   1.000
_cell.length_b   1.000
_cell.length_c   1.000
_cell.angle_alpha   90.00
_cell.angle_beta   90.00
_cell.angle_gamma   90.00
#
_symmetry.space_group_name_H-M   'P 1'
#
loop_
_entity.id
_entity.type
_entity.pdbx_description
1 polymer ?
#
loop_
_entity_poly.entity_id
_entity_poly.type
_entity_poly.pdbx_seq_one_letter_code
_entity_poly.pdbx_strand_id
1 'polypeptide(L)' 'MKVKELKEQFIGKYNTIEVYTPTDKINCTSIKENHRYYKYSTNADNKELDFYTIEERTNTLMIFTK' A
#
# COMPACT_ATOMS: atom_id res chain seq x y z
N MET A 1 4.34 7.18 10.93
CA MET A 1 5.31 6.99 9.83
C MET A 1 4.64 7.27 8.50
N LYS A 2 5.31 7.97 7.63
CA LYS A 2 4.79 8.26 6.30
C LYS A 2 5.22 7.17 5.31
N VAL A 3 4.45 7.03 4.23
CA VAL A 3 4.73 6.04 3.18
C VAL A 3 6.17 6.16 2.67
N LYS A 4 6.66 7.38 2.47
CA LYS A 4 8.01 7.63 2.00
C LYS A 4 9.07 6.98 2.90
N GLU A 5 8.89 7.07 4.21
CA GLU A 5 9.83 6.50 5.16
C GLU A 5 9.89 4.98 5.06
N LEU A 6 8.74 4.34 4.88
CA LEU A 6 8.68 2.89 4.73
C LEU A 6 9.35 2.46 3.43
N LYS A 7 9.08 3.18 2.33
CA LYS A 7 9.70 2.88 1.04
C LYS A 7 11.22 2.92 1.13
N GLU A 8 11.76 3.90 1.85
CA GLU A 8 13.21 4.04 2.01
C GLU A 8 13.83 2.85 2.73
N GLN A 9 13.11 2.26 3.69
CA GLN A 9 13.60 1.08 4.42
C GLN A 9 13.67 -0.15 3.54
N PHE A 10 12.84 -0.25 2.52
CA PHE A 10 12.72 -1.44 1.67
C PHE A 10 13.23 -1.22 0.24
N ILE A 11 13.97 -0.16 0.01
CA ILE A 11 14.45 0.15 -1.34
C ILE A 11 15.30 -1.02 -1.87
N GLY A 12 15.00 -1.45 -3.10
CA GLY A 12 15.72 -2.54 -3.74
C GLY A 12 15.39 -3.95 -3.25
N LYS A 13 14.49 -4.08 -2.26
CA LYS A 13 14.15 -5.40 -1.68
C LYS A 13 12.97 -6.08 -2.35
N TYR A 14 12.14 -5.32 -3.03
CA TYR A 14 10.93 -5.85 -3.66
C TYR A 14 10.87 -5.45 -5.12
N ASN A 15 10.21 -6.28 -5.93
CA ASN A 15 10.06 -6.00 -7.36
C ASN A 15 9.13 -4.82 -7.62
N THR A 16 8.11 -4.67 -6.78
CA THR A 16 7.08 -3.66 -6.96
C THR A 16 6.64 -3.15 -5.60
N ILE A 17 6.29 -1.86 -5.55
CA ILE A 17 5.70 -1.25 -4.36
C ILE A 17 4.35 -0.67 -4.79
N GLU A 18 3.28 -1.06 -4.09
CA GLU A 18 1.93 -0.57 -4.33
C GLU A 18 1.40 0.09 -3.08
N VAL A 19 0.71 1.21 -3.24
CA VAL A 19 0.13 1.97 -2.13
C VAL A 19 -1.38 2.05 -2.30
N TYR A 20 -2.10 1.81 -1.19
CA TYR A 20 -3.55 1.73 -1.18
C TYR A 20 -4.13 2.72 -0.18
N THR A 21 -5.31 3.26 -0.50
CA THR A 21 -6.07 4.16 0.38
C THR A 21 -7.41 3.51 0.74
N PRO A 22 -7.93 3.73 1.96
CA PRO A 22 -9.26 3.26 2.30
C PRO A 22 -10.31 3.89 1.40
N THR A 23 -11.36 3.13 1.06
CA THR A 23 -12.46 3.63 0.25
C THR A 23 -13.76 2.95 0.67
N ASP A 24 -14.87 3.68 0.56
CA ASP A 24 -16.22 3.14 0.79
C ASP A 24 -16.84 2.60 -0.49
N LYS A 25 -16.19 2.78 -1.62
CA LYS A 25 -16.75 2.38 -2.91
C LYS A 25 -16.73 0.87 -3.05
N ILE A 26 -17.78 0.32 -3.65
CA ILE A 26 -17.86 -1.11 -3.96
C ILE A 26 -16.78 -1.50 -4.95
N ASN A 27 -16.49 -0.63 -5.90
CA ASN A 27 -15.45 -0.86 -6.90
C ASN A 27 -14.09 -0.54 -6.31
N CYS A 28 -13.55 -1.48 -5.56
CA CYS A 28 -12.24 -1.34 -4.90
C CYS A 28 -11.24 -2.30 -5.52
N THR A 29 -9.94 -2.06 -5.27
CA THR A 29 -8.86 -2.89 -5.83
C THR A 29 -8.36 -3.95 -4.85
N SER A 30 -8.65 -3.81 -3.57
CA SER A 30 -8.22 -4.79 -2.56
C SER A 30 -9.15 -4.76 -1.36
N ILE A 31 -9.30 -5.91 -0.70
CA ILE A 31 -10.05 -6.02 0.55
C ILE A 31 -9.14 -6.70 1.58
N LYS A 32 -8.98 -6.04 2.73
CA LYS A 32 -8.23 -6.59 3.86
C LYS A 32 -9.03 -6.37 5.13
N GLU A 33 -9.19 -7.42 5.94
CA GLU A 33 -9.90 -7.36 7.23
C GLU A 33 -11.27 -6.67 7.12
N ASN A 34 -12.04 -6.99 6.07
CA ASN A 34 -13.35 -6.43 5.79
C ASN A 34 -13.35 -4.94 5.43
N HIS A 35 -12.19 -4.36 5.18
CA HIS A 35 -12.07 -2.98 4.70
C HIS A 35 -11.71 -2.97 3.23
N ARG A 36 -12.27 -2.00 2.49
CA ARG A 36 -12.01 -1.83 1.07
C ARG A 36 -10.90 -0.80 0.87
N TYR A 37 -10.02 -1.09 -0.07
CA TYR A 37 -8.90 -0.22 -0.41
C TYR A 37 -8.85 0.00 -1.92
N TYR A 38 -8.38 1.18 -2.30
CA TYR A 38 -8.18 1.54 -3.70
C TYR A 38 -6.70 1.84 -3.93
N LYS A 39 -6.14 1.29 -5.00
CA LYS A 39 -4.73 1.49 -5.31
C LYS A 39 -4.49 2.91 -5.81
N TYR A 40 -3.50 3.60 -5.25
CA TYR A 40 -3.08 4.89 -5.76
C TYR A 40 -2.48 4.74 -7.15
N SER A 41 -2.85 5.64 -8.06
CA SER A 41 -2.26 5.74 -9.39
C SER A 41 -1.07 6.69 -9.42
N THR A 42 -0.87 7.45 -8.34
CA THR A 42 0.20 8.43 -8.24
C THR A 42 0.99 8.22 -6.95
N ASN A 43 2.06 9.01 -6.79
CA ASN A 43 2.90 8.98 -5.60
C ASN A 43 2.10 9.41 -4.36
N ALA A 44 2.16 8.62 -3.31
CA ALA A 44 1.47 8.88 -2.06
C ALA A 44 2.47 9.01 -0.89
N ASP A 45 3.65 9.50 -1.15
CA ASP A 45 4.76 9.51 -0.18
C ASP A 45 4.45 10.25 1.11
N ASN A 46 3.57 11.26 1.07
CA ASN A 46 3.24 12.07 2.24
C ASN A 46 2.07 11.54 3.06
N LYS A 47 1.48 10.43 2.64
CA LYS A 47 0.35 9.84 3.36
C LYS A 47 0.83 9.07 4.59
N GLU A 48 -0.01 9.06 5.62
CA GLU A 48 0.30 8.30 6.83
C GLU A 48 0.12 6.81 6.60
N LEU A 49 1.09 6.04 7.07
CA LEU A 49 1.06 4.59 7.03
C LEU A 49 0.10 4.04 8.07
N ASP A 50 -0.75 3.09 7.68
CA ASP A 50 -1.49 2.27 8.63
C ASP A 50 -0.76 0.95 8.85
N PHE A 51 -0.63 0.15 7.81
CA PHE A 51 0.12 -1.11 7.87
C PHE A 51 0.64 -1.48 6.49
N TYR A 52 1.47 -2.52 6.43
CA TYR A 52 1.91 -3.07 5.16
C TYR A 52 1.89 -4.59 5.19
N THR A 53 1.82 -5.19 4.02
CA THR A 53 1.92 -6.64 3.84
C THR A 53 2.81 -6.94 2.64
N ILE A 54 3.23 -8.20 2.53
CA ILE A 54 4.04 -8.65 1.40
C ILE A 54 3.24 -9.68 0.61
N GLU A 55 3.10 -9.45 -0.69
CA GLU A 55 2.58 -10.46 -1.61
C GLU A 55 3.77 -11.28 -2.11
N GLU A 56 3.94 -12.47 -1.57
CA GLU A 56 5.14 -13.27 -1.81
C GLU A 56 5.26 -13.75 -3.26
N ARG A 57 4.13 -14.09 -3.89
CA ARG A 57 4.17 -14.63 -5.25
C ARG A 57 4.73 -13.65 -6.26
N THR A 58 4.45 -12.38 -6.07
CA THR A 58 4.91 -11.32 -6.98
C THR A 58 6.05 -10.50 -6.41
N ASN A 59 6.47 -10.79 -5.18
CA ASN A 59 7.47 -10.03 -4.44
C ASN A 59 7.10 -8.54 -4.40
N THR A 60 5.86 -8.25 -3.99
CA THR A 60 5.31 -6.92 -3.96
C THR A 60 5.11 -6.45 -2.53
N LEU A 61 5.59 -5.25 -2.23
CA LEU A 61 5.29 -4.58 -0.97
C LEU A 61 3.97 -3.81 -1.13
N MET A 62 2.98 -4.17 -0.33
CA MET A 62 1.66 -3.54 -0.36
C MET A 62 1.52 -2.65 0.87
N ILE A 63 1.43 -1.35 0.67
CA ILE A 63 1.37 -0.35 1.74
C ILE A 63 -0.06 0.18 1.83
N PHE A 64 -0.63 0.14 3.03
CA PHE A 64 -1.99 0.60 3.27
C PHE A 64 -1.96 1.86 4.12
N THR A 65 -2.58 2.93 3.63
CA THR A 65 -2.63 4.22 4.32
C THR A 65 -3.88 4.33 5.18
N LYS A 66 -3.87 5.28 6.07
CA LYS A 66 -5.05 5.62 6.88
C LYS A 66 -6.12 6.34 6.08
#